data_daf1b797c44ac162b9d67e8eca058e6b
#
_entry.id   daf1b797c44ac162b9d67e8eca058e6b
#
_cell.length_a   1.000
_cell.length_b   1.000
_cell.length_c   1.000
_cell.angle_alpha   90.00
_cell.angle_beta   90.00
_cell.angle_gamma   90.00
#
_symmetry.space_group_name_H-M   'P 1'
#
loop_
_entity.id
_entity.type
_entity.pdbx_description
1 polymer ?
#
loop_
_entity_poly.entity_id
_entity_poly.type
_entity_poly.pdbx_seq_one_letter_code
_entity_poly.pdbx_strand_id
1 'polypeptide(L)'
;MIRRTDRLCFLGDSSTEGVATDKRYIEYIAEETGAQTYGFGVNGATSCGLFSQLERMRKEVGDDFDVLFVCIGTNDFNEGVPLGEFFTEHAENIVCEYDAKNQPARYAVRKKREFVFGEETFKGRLNRFFAQIKNDYPDKRIILLTPLHRAYAFFGGDNVQPDELYANRIGVYFEEYVEAIRKTADIWAVELIDLYRESGLFPINEKHAELYFNKQSGDSLHPAAAGHRRIAQVILRRV
;
A
#
# COMPACT_ATOMS: atom_id res chain seq x y z
N MET A 1 -19.27 -4.60 -2.53
CA MET A 1 -19.68 -3.66 -3.59
C MET A 1 -19.84 -2.29 -2.96
N ILE A 2 -19.22 -1.26 -3.54
CA ILE A 2 -19.33 0.14 -3.08
C ILE A 2 -20.75 0.65 -3.36
N ARG A 3 -21.34 1.32 -2.37
CA ARG A 3 -22.66 1.93 -2.46
C ARG A 3 -22.52 3.44 -2.65
N ARG A 4 -23.52 4.07 -3.24
CA ARG A 4 -23.56 5.53 -3.44
C ARG A 4 -23.45 6.33 -2.13
N THR A 5 -23.86 5.75 -1.01
CA THR A 5 -23.80 6.36 0.31
C THR A 5 -22.46 6.19 1.01
N ASP A 6 -21.57 5.34 0.48
CA ASP A 6 -20.29 5.03 1.13
C ASP A 6 -19.35 6.23 1.05
N ARG A 7 -18.53 6.37 2.08
CA ARG A 7 -17.46 7.35 2.21
C ARG A 7 -16.12 6.63 2.11
N LEU A 8 -15.36 6.95 1.07
CA LEU A 8 -14.14 6.25 0.69
C LEU A 8 -12.93 7.15 0.95
N CYS A 9 -12.01 6.70 1.78
CA CYS A 9 -10.76 7.40 2.07
C CYS A 9 -9.58 6.72 1.36
N PHE A 10 -8.65 7.52 0.82
CA PHE A 10 -7.49 7.04 0.07
C PHE A 10 -6.21 7.64 0.63
N LEU A 11 -5.35 6.79 1.19
CA LEU A 11 -3.99 7.16 1.60
C LEU A 11 -3.00 6.64 0.56
N GLY A 12 -1.90 7.34 0.35
CA GLY A 12 -0.90 6.88 -0.60
C GLY A 12 0.16 7.92 -0.96
N ASP A 13 0.76 7.72 -2.09
CA ASP A 13 1.84 8.56 -2.63
C ASP A 13 1.35 9.48 -3.76
N SER A 14 2.26 9.85 -4.66
CA SER A 14 1.99 10.71 -5.83
C SER A 14 0.89 10.17 -6.76
N SER A 15 0.75 8.85 -6.88
CA SER A 15 -0.33 8.25 -7.69
C SER A 15 -1.70 8.49 -7.07
N THR A 16 -1.79 8.52 -5.75
CA THR A 16 -3.02 8.83 -5.01
C THR A 16 -3.30 10.34 -4.98
N GLU A 17 -2.25 11.16 -4.84
CA GLU A 17 -2.35 12.62 -4.95
C GLU A 17 -2.80 13.07 -6.35
N GLY A 18 -2.37 12.34 -7.39
CA GLY A 18 -2.67 12.65 -8.79
C GLY A 18 -1.63 13.55 -9.45
N VAL A 19 -0.36 13.29 -9.14
CA VAL A 19 0.74 14.00 -9.83
C VAL A 19 0.68 13.71 -11.33
N ALA A 20 0.87 14.76 -12.13
CA ALA A 20 0.90 14.74 -13.58
C ALA A 20 -0.40 14.23 -14.26
N THR A 21 -1.55 14.33 -13.60
CA THR A 21 -2.86 14.08 -14.19
C THR A 21 -3.86 15.16 -13.79
N ASP A 22 -4.79 15.45 -14.67
CA ASP A 22 -5.95 16.33 -14.43
C ASP A 22 -7.12 15.59 -13.81
N LYS A 23 -7.09 14.24 -13.79
CA LYS A 23 -8.14 13.41 -13.21
C LYS A 23 -7.58 12.12 -12.61
N ARG A 24 -7.74 11.97 -11.30
CA ARG A 24 -7.23 10.83 -10.52
C ARG A 24 -8.17 9.62 -10.62
N TYR A 25 -7.65 8.45 -10.30
CA TYR A 25 -8.48 7.24 -10.20
C TYR A 25 -9.60 7.38 -9.16
N ILE A 26 -9.39 8.19 -8.12
CA ILE A 26 -10.36 8.50 -7.06
C ILE A 26 -11.61 9.18 -7.66
N GLU A 27 -11.44 10.18 -8.56
CA GLU A 27 -12.54 10.88 -9.20
C GLU A 27 -13.30 9.96 -10.18
N TYR A 28 -12.60 9.07 -10.88
CA TYR A 28 -13.28 8.05 -11.71
C TYR A 28 -14.12 7.09 -10.87
N ILE A 29 -13.64 6.68 -9.68
CA ILE A 29 -14.42 5.86 -8.75
C ILE A 29 -15.66 6.62 -8.26
N ALA A 30 -15.50 7.89 -7.88
CA ALA A 30 -16.63 8.73 -7.43
C ALA A 30 -17.71 8.87 -8.51
N GLU A 31 -17.31 9.10 -9.77
CA GLU A 31 -18.25 9.22 -10.88
C GLU A 31 -19.03 7.93 -11.15
N GLU A 32 -18.35 6.78 -11.16
CA GLU A 32 -18.99 5.49 -11.46
C GLU A 32 -19.89 4.99 -10.33
N THR A 33 -19.56 5.28 -9.08
CA THR A 33 -20.29 4.78 -7.90
C THR A 33 -21.28 5.79 -7.32
N GLY A 34 -21.01 7.08 -7.51
CA GLY A 34 -21.68 8.17 -6.81
C GLY A 34 -21.29 8.27 -5.32
N ALA A 35 -20.31 7.49 -4.84
CA ALA A 35 -19.79 7.54 -3.48
C ALA A 35 -19.00 8.82 -3.22
N GLN A 36 -18.92 9.23 -1.96
CA GLN A 36 -18.06 10.33 -1.54
C GLN A 36 -16.61 9.83 -1.41
N THR A 37 -15.66 10.53 -2.02
CA THR A 37 -14.24 10.14 -2.00
C THR A 37 -13.37 11.24 -1.40
N TYR A 38 -12.38 10.85 -0.58
CA TYR A 38 -11.45 11.73 0.12
C TYR A 38 -10.02 11.25 -0.12
N GLY A 39 -9.20 12.05 -0.79
CA GLY A 39 -7.82 11.72 -1.13
C GLY A 39 -6.83 12.40 -0.20
N PHE A 40 -5.97 11.62 0.46
CA PHE A 40 -4.94 12.11 1.40
C PHE A 40 -3.53 11.79 0.92
N GLY A 41 -3.37 11.27 -0.29
CA GLY A 41 -2.08 10.99 -0.90
C GLY A 41 -1.15 12.21 -0.86
N VAL A 42 0.15 11.95 -0.78
CA VAL A 42 1.20 12.97 -0.76
C VAL A 42 2.33 12.57 -1.69
N ASN A 43 2.70 13.45 -2.61
CA ASN A 43 3.81 13.22 -3.53
C ASN A 43 5.10 12.91 -2.77
N GLY A 44 5.80 11.87 -3.20
CA GLY A 44 7.04 11.43 -2.56
C GLY A 44 6.85 10.68 -1.22
N ALA A 45 5.60 10.47 -0.75
CA ALA A 45 5.38 9.80 0.53
C ALA A 45 5.91 8.36 0.51
N THR A 46 6.71 8.05 1.54
CA THR A 46 7.05 6.69 1.93
C THR A 46 6.02 6.14 2.93
N SER A 47 6.15 4.88 3.32
CA SER A 47 5.28 4.26 4.32
C SER A 47 5.24 4.99 5.67
N CYS A 48 6.28 5.74 6.04
CA CYS A 48 6.23 6.65 7.19
C CYS A 48 5.19 7.76 7.05
N GLY A 49 4.95 8.25 5.84
CA GLY A 49 3.99 9.32 5.56
C GLY A 49 2.53 8.93 5.81
N LEU A 50 2.22 7.63 5.86
CA LEU A 50 0.86 7.14 6.10
C LEU A 50 0.28 7.62 7.45
N PHE A 51 1.11 7.79 8.48
CA PHE A 51 0.65 8.25 9.79
C PHE A 51 0.13 9.69 9.75
N SER A 52 0.86 10.60 9.10
CA SER A 52 0.42 11.99 8.95
C SER A 52 -0.82 12.11 8.04
N GLN A 53 -0.93 11.26 7.02
CA GLN A 53 -2.12 11.17 6.17
C GLN A 53 -3.34 10.69 6.97
N LEU A 54 -3.16 9.68 7.83
CA LEU A 54 -4.19 9.17 8.72
C LEU A 54 -4.68 10.26 9.71
N GLU A 55 -3.76 11.05 10.25
CA GLU A 55 -4.12 12.20 11.10
C GLU A 55 -4.91 13.27 10.35
N ARG A 56 -4.54 13.58 9.10
CA ARG A 56 -5.30 14.50 8.24
C ARG A 56 -6.70 13.94 7.96
N MET A 57 -6.80 12.66 7.62
CA MET A 57 -8.07 11.97 7.42
C MET A 57 -8.96 12.09 8.66
N ARG A 58 -8.43 11.82 9.85
CA ARG A 58 -9.17 11.97 11.12
C ARG A 58 -9.68 13.38 11.37
N LYS A 59 -8.88 14.38 11.02
CA LYS A 59 -9.28 15.80 11.19
C LYS A 59 -10.39 16.20 10.21
N GLU A 60 -10.37 15.69 8.99
CA GLU A 60 -11.28 16.09 7.91
C GLU A 60 -12.55 15.23 7.86
N VAL A 61 -12.43 13.93 8.02
CA VAL A 61 -13.52 12.96 7.86
C VAL A 61 -13.97 12.38 9.19
N GLY A 62 -13.09 12.34 10.19
CA GLY A 62 -13.33 11.64 11.46
C GLY A 62 -13.32 10.12 11.28
N ASP A 63 -14.15 9.46 12.09
CA ASP A 63 -14.34 8.00 12.02
C ASP A 63 -15.52 7.59 11.12
N ASP A 64 -16.17 8.58 10.49
CA ASP A 64 -17.34 8.38 9.63
C ASP A 64 -16.91 8.13 8.17
N PHE A 65 -16.25 7.01 7.95
CA PHE A 65 -15.94 6.46 6.62
C PHE A 65 -16.27 4.96 6.58
N ASP A 66 -16.45 4.41 5.40
CA ASP A 66 -16.81 3.01 5.20
C ASP A 66 -15.62 2.17 4.73
N VAL A 67 -14.79 2.72 3.84
CA VAL A 67 -13.65 2.01 3.24
C VAL A 67 -12.40 2.88 3.25
N LEU A 68 -11.30 2.29 3.71
CA LEU A 68 -9.96 2.88 3.65
C LEU A 68 -9.11 2.14 2.62
N PHE A 69 -8.67 2.85 1.59
CA PHE A 69 -7.70 2.36 0.61
C PHE A 69 -6.29 2.87 0.96
N VAL A 70 -5.30 1.99 0.87
CA VAL A 70 -3.90 2.34 1.13
C VAL A 70 -3.04 1.87 -0.03
N CYS A 71 -2.30 2.79 -0.69
CA CYS A 71 -1.40 2.51 -1.81
C CYS A 71 -0.04 3.15 -1.54
N ILE A 72 0.98 2.37 -1.23
CA ILE A 72 2.31 2.86 -0.82
C ILE A 72 3.41 1.87 -1.24
N GLY A 73 4.67 2.31 -1.22
CA GLY A 73 5.85 1.47 -1.43
C GLY A 73 6.78 1.91 -2.55
N THR A 74 6.28 2.69 -3.51
CA THR A 74 7.09 3.22 -4.63
C THR A 74 8.26 4.07 -4.11
N ASN A 75 8.00 4.97 -3.18
CA ASN A 75 9.04 5.85 -2.65
C ASN A 75 9.91 5.16 -1.60
N ASP A 76 9.41 4.16 -0.87
CA ASP A 76 10.25 3.31 -0.02
C ASP A 76 11.33 2.61 -0.86
N PHE A 77 10.98 2.12 -2.04
CA PHE A 77 11.96 1.59 -3.00
C PHE A 77 12.94 2.69 -3.47
N ASN A 78 12.44 3.85 -3.91
CA ASN A 78 13.27 4.95 -4.43
C ASN A 78 14.29 5.43 -3.40
N GLU A 79 13.87 5.56 -2.14
CA GLU A 79 14.74 5.98 -1.03
C GLU A 79 15.62 4.85 -0.51
N GLY A 80 15.45 3.62 -0.99
CA GLY A 80 16.18 2.45 -0.51
C GLY A 80 15.93 2.19 0.97
N VAL A 81 14.67 2.25 1.39
CA VAL A 81 14.28 1.85 2.76
C VAL A 81 14.51 0.35 2.91
N PRO A 82 15.30 -0.12 3.89
CA PRO A 82 15.53 -1.54 4.07
C PRO A 82 14.23 -2.31 4.26
N LEU A 83 14.10 -3.50 3.65
CA LEU A 83 12.88 -4.31 3.77
C LEU A 83 12.61 -4.75 5.21
N GLY A 84 13.66 -5.19 5.93
CA GLY A 84 13.52 -5.75 7.27
C GLY A 84 12.73 -7.06 7.31
N GLU A 85 12.23 -7.40 8.50
CA GLU A 85 11.44 -8.60 8.75
C GLU A 85 10.09 -8.25 9.38
N PHE A 86 9.06 -9.06 9.08
CA PHE A 86 7.75 -8.92 9.72
C PHE A 86 7.75 -9.44 11.16
N PHE A 87 8.58 -10.46 11.44
CA PHE A 87 8.60 -11.15 12.73
C PHE A 87 10.03 -11.43 13.15
N THR A 88 10.24 -11.43 14.46
CA THR A 88 11.30 -12.19 15.10
C THR A 88 10.76 -13.54 15.57
N GLU A 89 11.66 -14.53 15.78
CA GLU A 89 11.27 -15.84 16.29
C GLU A 89 12.10 -16.18 17.54
N HIS A 90 11.45 -16.74 18.56
CA HIS A 90 12.12 -17.30 19.75
C HIS A 90 11.40 -18.56 20.22
N ALA A 91 12.06 -19.32 21.10
CA ALA A 91 11.46 -20.49 21.73
C ALA A 91 10.72 -20.06 23.02
N GLU A 92 9.51 -20.54 23.21
CA GLU A 92 8.70 -20.27 24.39
C GLU A 92 8.07 -21.55 24.91
N ASN A 93 7.99 -21.67 26.25
CA ASN A 93 7.26 -22.75 26.91
C ASN A 93 5.75 -22.41 26.91
N ILE A 94 4.95 -23.27 26.33
CA ILE A 94 3.49 -23.15 26.36
C ILE A 94 2.87 -24.29 27.16
N VAL A 95 1.77 -24.02 27.83
CA VAL A 95 0.93 -25.07 28.41
C VAL A 95 0.20 -25.79 27.28
N CYS A 96 0.34 -27.10 27.19
CA CYS A 96 -0.31 -27.92 26.16
C CYS A 96 -1.31 -28.96 26.74
N GLU A 97 -1.43 -29.02 28.07
CA GLU A 97 -2.40 -29.87 28.73
C GLU A 97 -2.73 -29.28 30.11
N TYR A 98 -4.00 -29.36 30.49
CA TYR A 98 -4.52 -29.01 31.81
C TYR A 98 -5.08 -30.25 32.50
N ASP A 99 -4.97 -30.35 33.82
CA ASP A 99 -5.57 -31.41 34.60
C ASP A 99 -7.10 -31.19 34.83
N ALA A 100 -7.73 -32.13 35.54
CA ALA A 100 -9.16 -32.06 35.84
C ALA A 100 -9.56 -30.86 36.74
N LYS A 101 -8.58 -30.16 37.32
CA LYS A 101 -8.76 -28.95 38.13
C LYS A 101 -8.39 -27.67 37.40
N ASN A 102 -8.17 -27.74 36.07
CA ASN A 102 -7.73 -26.64 35.22
C ASN A 102 -6.34 -26.07 35.63
N GLN A 103 -5.45 -26.92 36.19
CA GLN A 103 -4.07 -26.54 36.45
C GLN A 103 -3.17 -27.03 35.31
N PRO A 104 -2.13 -26.24 34.91
CA PRO A 104 -1.20 -26.67 33.90
C PRO A 104 -0.54 -28.00 34.23
N ALA A 105 -0.75 -29.03 33.39
CA ALA A 105 -0.27 -30.40 33.62
C ALA A 105 0.93 -30.75 32.72
N ARG A 106 1.00 -30.18 31.54
CA ARG A 106 2.13 -30.44 30.63
C ARG A 106 2.53 -29.20 29.85
N TYR A 107 3.83 -29.01 29.68
CA TYR A 107 4.42 -27.93 28.90
C TYR A 107 5.14 -28.50 27.68
N ALA A 108 5.23 -27.69 26.63
CA ALA A 108 6.05 -27.98 25.45
C ALA A 108 6.73 -26.69 24.96
N VAL A 109 7.93 -26.85 24.43
CA VAL A 109 8.63 -25.75 23.75
C VAL A 109 8.08 -25.59 22.36
N ARG A 110 7.71 -24.37 21.99
CA ARG A 110 7.25 -24.01 20.64
C ARG A 110 8.01 -22.77 20.16
N LYS A 111 8.21 -22.66 18.84
CA LYS A 111 8.62 -21.40 18.22
C LYS A 111 7.44 -20.42 18.27
N LYS A 112 7.71 -19.23 18.75
CA LYS A 112 6.77 -18.10 18.76
C LYS A 112 7.31 -17.00 17.87
N ARG A 113 6.41 -16.35 17.16
CA ARG A 113 6.69 -15.13 16.40
C ARG A 113 6.24 -13.93 17.18
N GLU A 114 7.04 -12.87 17.09
CA GLU A 114 6.66 -11.54 17.57
C GLU A 114 6.78 -10.54 16.43
N PHE A 115 5.80 -9.65 16.33
CA PHE A 115 5.82 -8.60 15.31
C PHE A 115 6.97 -7.63 15.51
N VAL A 116 7.64 -7.28 14.42
CA VAL A 116 8.62 -6.20 14.39
C VAL A 116 7.90 -4.90 14.04
N PHE A 117 8.00 -3.89 14.89
CA PHE A 117 7.37 -2.57 14.72
C PHE A 117 8.40 -1.45 14.48
N GLY A 118 9.56 -1.78 13.91
CA GLY A 118 10.64 -0.83 13.66
C GLY A 118 10.28 0.22 12.60
N GLU A 119 10.67 1.46 12.83
CA GLU A 119 10.47 2.56 11.89
C GLU A 119 11.52 2.60 10.78
N GLU A 120 12.65 1.88 10.98
CA GLU A 120 13.79 1.87 10.07
C GLU A 120 13.61 0.95 8.85
N THR A 121 12.59 0.08 8.88
CA THR A 121 12.38 -0.92 7.84
C THR A 121 10.97 -0.86 7.28
N PHE A 122 10.83 -1.18 5.98
CA PHE A 122 9.55 -1.14 5.28
C PHE A 122 8.50 -2.06 5.93
N LYS A 123 8.86 -3.34 6.19
CA LYS A 123 7.96 -4.32 6.84
C LYS A 123 7.60 -3.90 8.27
N GLY A 124 8.54 -3.32 9.01
CA GLY A 124 8.27 -2.80 10.36
C GLY A 124 7.28 -1.62 10.35
N ARG A 125 7.44 -0.69 9.41
CA ARG A 125 6.52 0.44 9.20
C ARG A 125 5.12 -0.04 8.83
N LEU A 126 5.01 -1.02 7.93
CA LEU A 126 3.73 -1.64 7.55
C LEU A 126 3.07 -2.31 8.76
N ASN A 127 3.80 -3.12 9.52
CA ASN A 127 3.28 -3.73 10.74
C ASN A 127 2.72 -2.68 11.71
N ARG A 128 3.50 -1.62 11.96
CA ARG A 128 3.09 -0.55 12.87
C ARG A 128 1.82 0.15 12.39
N PHE A 129 1.74 0.48 11.09
CA PHE A 129 0.58 1.14 10.51
C PHE A 129 -0.67 0.25 10.57
N PHE A 130 -0.56 -1.01 10.12
CA PHE A 130 -1.69 -1.92 10.09
C PHE A 130 -2.15 -2.34 11.50
N ALA A 131 -1.24 -2.48 12.47
CA ALA A 131 -1.60 -2.67 13.87
C ALA A 131 -2.47 -1.51 14.38
N GLN A 132 -2.06 -0.26 14.08
CA GLN A 132 -2.80 0.92 14.50
C GLN A 132 -4.19 0.98 13.85
N ILE A 133 -4.31 0.86 12.53
CA ILE A 133 -5.62 1.00 11.87
C ILE A 133 -6.58 -0.15 12.21
N LYS A 134 -6.08 -1.36 12.43
CA LYS A 134 -6.90 -2.51 12.87
C LYS A 134 -7.39 -2.32 14.31
N ASN A 135 -6.63 -1.65 15.16
CA ASN A 135 -7.03 -1.32 16.51
C ASN A 135 -8.04 -0.15 16.54
N ASP A 136 -7.77 0.90 15.77
CA ASP A 136 -8.57 2.12 15.76
C ASP A 136 -9.89 1.94 14.99
N TYR A 137 -9.90 1.08 13.96
CA TYR A 137 -11.01 0.86 13.03
C TYR A 137 -11.33 -0.62 12.83
N PRO A 138 -11.72 -1.35 13.90
CA PRO A 138 -11.92 -2.81 13.84
C PRO A 138 -13.11 -3.23 12.96
N ASP A 139 -14.06 -2.34 12.74
CA ASP A 139 -15.30 -2.53 11.97
C ASP A 139 -15.23 -1.98 10.52
N LYS A 140 -14.16 -1.26 10.17
CA LYS A 140 -14.04 -0.66 8.85
C LYS A 140 -13.42 -1.60 7.84
N ARG A 141 -13.85 -1.46 6.58
CA ARG A 141 -13.25 -2.16 5.46
C ARG A 141 -11.94 -1.52 5.07
N ILE A 142 -10.84 -2.28 5.10
CA ILE A 142 -9.50 -1.81 4.76
C ILE A 142 -9.03 -2.58 3.54
N ILE A 143 -8.60 -1.86 2.51
CA ILE A 143 -8.13 -2.40 1.23
C ILE A 143 -6.72 -1.90 0.96
N LEU A 144 -5.78 -2.82 0.88
CA LEU A 144 -4.40 -2.55 0.51
C LEU A 144 -4.24 -2.68 -1.00
N LEU A 145 -3.61 -1.70 -1.63
CA LEU A 145 -3.29 -1.71 -3.05
C LEU A 145 -1.78 -1.92 -3.21
N THR A 146 -1.37 -2.80 -4.11
CA THR A 146 0.05 -2.78 -4.53
C THR A 146 0.32 -1.53 -5.37
N PRO A 147 1.55 -1.00 -5.39
CA PRO A 147 1.93 0.00 -6.37
C PRO A 147 1.85 -0.58 -7.80
N LEU A 148 1.94 0.29 -8.80
CA LEU A 148 1.98 -0.09 -10.21
C LEU A 148 3.39 -0.49 -10.64
N HIS A 149 3.51 -1.18 -11.77
CA HIS A 149 4.77 -1.22 -12.53
C HIS A 149 5.24 0.19 -12.84
N ARG A 150 6.54 0.38 -12.87
CA ARG A 150 7.18 1.67 -13.09
C ARG A 150 8.32 1.57 -14.10
N ALA A 151 8.53 2.64 -14.84
CA ALA A 151 9.65 2.77 -15.74
C ALA A 151 10.42 4.06 -15.45
N TYR A 152 11.39 4.38 -16.31
CA TYR A 152 12.27 5.55 -16.15
C TYR A 152 11.47 6.84 -16.01
N ALA A 153 11.91 7.69 -15.08
CA ALA A 153 11.40 9.04 -14.94
C ALA A 153 12.53 10.03 -14.64
N PHE A 154 12.40 11.24 -15.18
CA PHE A 154 13.32 12.36 -14.98
C PHE A 154 12.55 13.61 -14.57
N PHE A 155 12.84 14.12 -13.37
CA PHE A 155 12.15 15.28 -12.80
C PHE A 155 13.05 16.52 -12.69
N GLY A 156 14.21 16.50 -13.36
CA GLY A 156 15.19 17.59 -13.36
C GLY A 156 16.33 17.39 -12.37
N GLY A 157 17.48 18.02 -12.68
CA GLY A 157 18.68 17.94 -11.84
C GLY A 157 19.18 16.51 -11.64
N ASP A 158 19.33 16.12 -10.40
CA ASP A 158 19.74 14.78 -9.94
C ASP A 158 18.56 13.84 -9.65
N ASN A 159 17.32 14.30 -9.84
CA ASN A 159 16.12 13.48 -9.64
C ASN A 159 15.85 12.60 -10.86
N VAL A 160 16.70 11.59 -11.01
CA VAL A 160 16.61 10.53 -12.00
C VAL A 160 16.18 9.25 -11.32
N GLN A 161 15.09 8.66 -11.79
CA GLN A 161 14.57 7.41 -11.26
C GLN A 161 14.64 6.32 -12.34
N PRO A 162 15.56 5.36 -12.21
CA PRO A 162 15.66 4.22 -13.12
C PRO A 162 14.36 3.40 -13.14
N ASP A 163 14.18 2.61 -14.18
CA ASP A 163 13.08 1.65 -14.22
C ASP A 163 13.25 0.51 -13.20
N GLU A 164 12.21 -0.29 -13.01
CA GLU A 164 12.18 -1.35 -12.00
C GLU A 164 13.08 -2.55 -12.28
N LEU A 165 13.69 -2.62 -13.46
CA LEU A 165 14.68 -3.66 -13.78
C LEU A 165 16.04 -3.39 -13.10
N TYR A 166 16.24 -2.20 -12.57
CA TYR A 166 17.40 -1.85 -11.76
C TYR A 166 17.06 -1.97 -10.27
N ALA A 167 17.97 -2.62 -9.53
CA ALA A 167 17.90 -2.60 -8.07
C ALA A 167 18.11 -1.15 -7.57
N ASN A 168 17.51 -0.82 -6.43
CA ASN A 168 17.71 0.46 -5.78
C ASN A 168 19.13 0.59 -5.17
N ARG A 169 19.43 1.73 -4.55
CA ARG A 169 20.76 2.04 -3.97
C ARG A 169 21.25 1.06 -2.89
N ILE A 170 20.39 0.22 -2.35
CA ILE A 170 20.73 -0.82 -1.37
C ILE A 170 20.70 -2.23 -1.98
N GLY A 171 20.58 -2.36 -3.29
CA GLY A 171 20.61 -3.64 -4.01
C GLY A 171 19.32 -4.45 -3.99
N VAL A 172 18.18 -3.84 -3.67
CA VAL A 172 16.86 -4.48 -3.59
C VAL A 172 16.02 -4.12 -4.82
N TYR A 173 15.37 -5.10 -5.43
CA TYR A 173 14.48 -4.89 -6.57
C TYR A 173 13.07 -4.45 -6.13
N PHE A 174 12.36 -3.79 -7.05
CA PHE A 174 11.05 -3.21 -6.75
C PHE A 174 10.00 -4.27 -6.38
N GLU A 175 10.01 -5.41 -7.06
CA GLU A 175 9.08 -6.51 -6.75
C GLU A 175 9.20 -7.04 -5.33
N GLU A 176 10.33 -6.89 -4.63
CA GLU A 176 10.47 -7.30 -3.24
C GLU A 176 9.64 -6.42 -2.29
N TYR A 177 9.47 -5.13 -2.62
CA TYR A 177 8.54 -4.24 -1.91
C TYR A 177 7.09 -4.60 -2.22
N VAL A 178 6.78 -4.95 -3.46
CA VAL A 178 5.45 -5.42 -3.87
C VAL A 178 5.07 -6.71 -3.11
N GLU A 179 6.00 -7.68 -3.03
CA GLU A 179 5.79 -8.92 -2.26
C GLU A 179 5.61 -8.65 -0.76
N ALA A 180 6.33 -7.68 -0.19
CA ALA A 180 6.12 -7.28 1.19
C ALA A 180 4.69 -6.72 1.40
N ILE A 181 4.15 -5.97 0.45
CA ILE A 181 2.76 -5.48 0.50
C ILE A 181 1.76 -6.64 0.41
N ARG A 182 1.93 -7.57 -0.53
CA ARG A 182 1.11 -8.79 -0.63
C ARG A 182 1.09 -9.54 0.69
N LYS A 183 2.27 -9.75 1.25
CA LYS A 183 2.41 -10.46 2.53
C LYS A 183 1.79 -9.70 3.71
N THR A 184 1.83 -8.37 3.69
CA THR A 184 1.15 -7.54 4.69
C THR A 184 -0.36 -7.79 4.70
N ALA A 185 -0.98 -7.89 3.53
CA ALA A 185 -2.42 -8.17 3.43
C ALA A 185 -2.79 -9.51 4.08
N ASP A 186 -1.98 -10.56 3.84
CA ASP A 186 -2.17 -11.87 4.47
C ASP A 186 -2.02 -11.80 6.00
N ILE A 187 -0.94 -11.13 6.47
CA ILE A 187 -0.60 -11.07 7.90
C ILE A 187 -1.69 -10.32 8.69
N TRP A 188 -2.16 -9.20 8.15
CA TRP A 188 -3.11 -8.32 8.84
C TRP A 188 -4.56 -8.59 8.49
N ALA A 189 -4.84 -9.64 7.69
CA ALA A 189 -6.18 -10.01 7.25
C ALA A 189 -6.95 -8.80 6.70
N VAL A 190 -6.35 -8.10 5.73
CA VAL A 190 -6.97 -7.02 4.97
C VAL A 190 -7.13 -7.43 3.51
N GLU A 191 -8.10 -6.84 2.82
CA GLU A 191 -8.30 -7.10 1.40
C GLU A 191 -7.12 -6.57 0.59
N LEU A 192 -6.75 -7.31 -0.47
CA LEU A 192 -5.72 -6.90 -1.41
C LEU A 192 -6.31 -6.71 -2.81
N ILE A 193 -6.00 -5.57 -3.43
CA ILE A 193 -6.14 -5.39 -4.87
C ILE A 193 -4.74 -5.24 -5.46
N ASP A 194 -4.31 -6.24 -6.20
CA ASP A 194 -2.97 -6.32 -6.75
C ASP A 194 -2.86 -5.54 -8.07
N LEU A 195 -2.70 -4.22 -7.97
CA LEU A 195 -2.57 -3.34 -9.14
C LEU A 195 -1.33 -3.66 -9.97
N TYR A 196 -0.24 -4.09 -9.34
CA TYR A 196 0.97 -4.52 -10.03
C TYR A 196 0.68 -5.61 -11.05
N ARG A 197 -0.08 -6.61 -10.66
CA ARG A 197 -0.45 -7.75 -11.51
C ARG A 197 -1.71 -7.50 -12.37
N GLU A 198 -2.73 -6.84 -11.81
CA GLU A 198 -4.09 -6.83 -12.38
C GLU A 198 -4.37 -5.59 -13.25
N SER A 199 -3.57 -4.52 -13.14
CA SER A 199 -3.81 -3.31 -13.91
C SER A 199 -3.58 -3.48 -15.40
N GLY A 200 -2.65 -4.35 -15.78
CA GLY A 200 -2.15 -4.48 -17.15
C GLY A 200 -1.35 -3.24 -17.60
N LEU A 201 -0.98 -2.35 -16.67
CA LEU A 201 -0.13 -1.20 -16.91
C LEU A 201 1.33 -1.64 -16.80
N PHE A 202 2.09 -1.57 -17.89
CA PHE A 202 3.48 -2.01 -17.96
C PHE A 202 4.35 -1.00 -18.72
N PRO A 203 4.78 0.09 -18.07
CA PRO A 203 5.47 1.22 -18.73
C PRO A 203 6.88 0.89 -19.24
N ILE A 204 7.45 -0.25 -18.91
CA ILE A 204 8.67 -0.78 -19.55
C ILE A 204 8.42 -0.99 -21.06
N ASN A 205 7.19 -1.37 -21.43
CA ASN A 205 6.78 -1.38 -22.84
C ASN A 205 6.49 0.04 -23.30
N GLU A 206 7.18 0.48 -24.34
CA GLU A 206 7.12 1.85 -24.86
C GLU A 206 5.70 2.29 -25.24
N LYS A 207 4.93 1.44 -25.91
CA LYS A 207 3.54 1.75 -26.29
C LYS A 207 2.62 1.88 -25.11
N HIS A 208 2.83 1.10 -24.04
CA HIS A 208 2.09 1.26 -22.80
C HIS A 208 2.45 2.55 -22.08
N ALA A 209 3.75 2.91 -22.06
CA ALA A 209 4.20 4.19 -21.49
C ALA A 209 3.55 5.38 -22.22
N GLU A 210 3.54 5.36 -23.56
CA GLU A 210 2.89 6.41 -24.37
C GLU A 210 1.39 6.54 -24.15
N LEU A 211 0.70 5.43 -23.91
CA LEU A 211 -0.76 5.40 -23.80
C LEU A 211 -1.25 5.74 -22.39
N TYR A 212 -0.53 5.31 -21.37
CA TYR A 212 -1.03 5.32 -20.00
C TYR A 212 -0.23 6.17 -19.03
N PHE A 213 0.97 6.62 -19.41
CA PHE A 213 1.88 7.38 -18.55
C PHE A 213 2.27 8.72 -19.18
N ASN A 214 2.96 9.56 -18.43
CA ASN A 214 3.38 10.88 -18.90
C ASN A 214 4.73 10.84 -19.65
N LYS A 215 4.94 9.81 -20.46
CA LYS A 215 6.20 9.55 -21.17
C LYS A 215 6.73 10.74 -21.96
N GLN A 216 5.85 11.52 -22.60
CA GLN A 216 6.23 12.68 -23.40
C GLN A 216 6.94 13.76 -22.58
N SER A 217 6.66 13.84 -21.27
CA SER A 217 7.37 14.72 -20.34
C SER A 217 8.57 14.06 -19.65
N GLY A 218 8.98 12.85 -20.10
CA GLY A 218 10.07 12.09 -19.48
C GLY A 218 9.66 11.33 -18.23
N ASP A 219 8.37 11.17 -17.98
CA ASP A 219 7.82 10.55 -16.79
C ASP A 219 7.02 9.28 -17.13
N SER A 220 7.66 8.13 -17.02
CA SER A 220 7.01 6.81 -17.13
C SER A 220 6.77 6.16 -15.76
N LEU A 221 6.76 6.96 -14.69
CA LEU A 221 6.41 6.57 -13.33
C LEU A 221 4.96 6.94 -13.01
N HIS A 222 4.54 8.17 -13.33
CA HIS A 222 3.20 8.64 -12.99
C HIS A 222 2.21 8.36 -14.13
N PRO A 223 1.08 7.67 -13.81
CA PRO A 223 0.03 7.44 -14.79
C PRO A 223 -0.59 8.76 -15.28
N ALA A 224 -0.85 8.85 -16.57
CA ALA A 224 -1.73 9.87 -17.15
C ALA A 224 -3.21 9.55 -16.88
N ALA A 225 -4.13 10.41 -17.28
CA ALA A 225 -5.57 10.21 -17.07
C ALA A 225 -6.08 8.83 -17.55
N ALA A 226 -5.57 8.31 -18.68
CA ALA A 226 -5.92 6.97 -19.17
C ALA A 226 -5.42 5.86 -18.22
N GLY A 227 -4.23 6.01 -17.63
CA GLY A 227 -3.71 5.10 -16.61
C GLY A 227 -4.53 5.14 -15.33
N HIS A 228 -4.88 6.33 -14.85
CA HIS A 228 -5.75 6.51 -13.69
C HIS A 228 -7.15 5.90 -13.90
N ARG A 229 -7.73 6.06 -15.09
CA ARG A 229 -8.98 5.40 -15.44
C ARG A 229 -8.86 3.87 -15.38
N ARG A 230 -7.72 3.33 -15.83
CA ARG A 230 -7.45 1.88 -15.77
C ARG A 230 -7.35 1.39 -14.33
N ILE A 231 -6.68 2.13 -13.43
CA ILE A 231 -6.62 1.83 -12.00
C ILE A 231 -8.03 1.77 -11.41
N ALA A 232 -8.84 2.80 -11.65
CA ALA A 232 -10.23 2.84 -11.18
C ALA A 232 -11.04 1.62 -11.63
N GLN A 233 -10.93 1.22 -12.90
CA GLN A 233 -11.59 0.04 -13.44
C GLN A 233 -11.20 -1.26 -12.74
N VAL A 234 -9.92 -1.41 -12.37
CA VAL A 234 -9.46 -2.60 -11.62
C VAL A 234 -10.06 -2.59 -10.22
N ILE A 235 -9.99 -1.46 -9.51
CA ILE A 235 -10.57 -1.32 -8.18
C ILE A 235 -12.07 -1.64 -8.22
N LEU A 236 -12.82 -1.04 -9.13
CA LEU A 236 -14.28 -1.22 -9.24
C LEU A 236 -14.73 -2.65 -9.55
N ARG A 237 -13.89 -3.47 -10.16
CA ARG A 237 -14.19 -4.90 -10.38
C ARG A 237 -14.05 -5.75 -9.11
N ARG A 238 -13.38 -5.24 -8.10
CA ARG A 238 -13.02 -6.00 -6.88
C ARG A 238 -13.85 -5.59 -5.66
N VAL A 239 -14.56 -4.47 -5.71
CA VAL A 239 -15.25 -3.87 -4.56
C VAL A 239 -16.76 -3.77 -4.73
#